data_1fd4f995fac73785c73660a3e56deb16
#
_entry.id   1fd4f995fac73785c73660a3e56deb16
#
_cell.length_a   1.000
_cell.length_b   1.000
_cell.length_c   1.000
_cell.angle_alpha   90.00
_cell.angle_beta   90.00
_cell.angle_gamma   90.00
#
_symmetry.space_group_name_H-M   'P 1'
#
loop_
_entity.id
_entity.type
_entity.pdbx_description
1 polymer ?
#
loop_
_entity_poly.entity_id
_entity_poly.type
_entity_poly.pdbx_seq_one_letter_code
_entity_poly.pdbx_strand_id
1 'polypeptide(L)'
;MPIELSLTPGEIAFCLAVVLAGGFMRGFTGFGFAMLAVPLMALLLPPATVVPFVILVQLLAGLWDWREARKRAHWPSLPWLMAGALVGTPLGTLGLALLSADWARLAIAAALLVAVILLARGLRFAAMPAPPALAGTGVLSGLLNGVAAMPGPPVILLYLAGPVAIAVGRASLLIFFSFSNASGAIAAGLAGLLPLGTLALAALALPLLLVAQWFGRRRFARASEARFRQVALAFLALLAALTAGRAALSLW
;
A
#
# COMPACT_ATOMS: atom_id res chain seq x y z
N MET A 1 25.63 -4.78 -8.77
CA MET A 1 25.44 -4.41 -10.18
C MET A 1 24.25 -3.46 -10.24
N PRO A 2 24.37 -2.26 -10.82
CA PRO A 2 23.19 -1.43 -11.07
C PRO A 2 22.29 -2.17 -12.05
N ILE A 3 21.04 -2.42 -11.66
CA ILE A 3 20.03 -2.97 -12.55
C ILE A 3 19.70 -1.84 -13.53
N GLU A 4 20.31 -1.84 -14.72
CA GLU A 4 19.85 -1.01 -15.82
C GLU A 4 18.47 -1.53 -16.24
N LEU A 5 17.43 -0.77 -15.87
CA LEU A 5 16.06 -1.04 -16.26
C LEU A 5 15.91 -0.72 -17.76
N SER A 6 16.31 -1.65 -18.62
CA SER A 6 15.99 -1.59 -20.04
C SER A 6 14.54 -2.05 -20.24
N LEU A 7 13.58 -1.19 -19.87
CA LEU A 7 12.16 -1.45 -20.09
C LEU A 7 11.82 -1.24 -21.57
N THR A 8 11.08 -2.18 -22.14
CA THR A 8 10.47 -2.01 -23.45
C THR A 8 9.37 -0.94 -23.40
N PRO A 9 9.04 -0.26 -24.50
CA PRO A 9 7.94 0.70 -24.55
C PRO A 9 6.61 0.12 -24.08
N GLY A 10 6.34 -1.16 -24.33
CA GLY A 10 5.13 -1.86 -23.85
C GLY A 10 5.09 -2.01 -22.33
N GLU A 11 6.22 -2.36 -21.70
CA GLU A 11 6.32 -2.47 -20.24
C GLU A 11 6.17 -1.11 -19.56
N ILE A 12 6.74 -0.06 -20.15
CA ILE A 12 6.53 1.32 -19.67
C ILE A 12 5.05 1.69 -19.74
N ALA A 13 4.40 1.47 -20.89
CA ALA A 13 2.98 1.77 -21.06
C ALA A 13 2.11 1.00 -20.06
N PHE A 14 2.39 -0.27 -19.83
CA PHE A 14 1.72 -1.08 -18.81
C PHE A 14 1.91 -0.51 -17.40
N CYS A 15 3.14 -0.20 -17.01
CA CYS A 15 3.43 0.40 -15.70
C CYS A 15 2.71 1.74 -15.50
N LEU A 16 2.67 2.59 -16.53
CA LEU A 16 1.94 3.86 -16.47
C LEU A 16 0.42 3.65 -16.35
N ALA A 17 -0.15 2.68 -17.05
CA ALA A 17 -1.58 2.33 -16.92
C ALA A 17 -1.90 1.83 -15.50
N VAL A 18 -1.03 1.01 -14.92
CA VAL A 18 -1.14 0.54 -13.53
C VAL A 18 -1.04 1.70 -12.54
N VAL A 19 -0.13 2.66 -12.77
CA VAL A 19 -0.01 3.87 -11.94
C VAL A 19 -1.28 4.73 -12.00
N LEU A 20 -1.87 4.92 -13.17
CA LEU A 20 -3.13 5.65 -13.33
C LEU A 20 -4.30 4.97 -12.60
N ALA A 21 -4.49 3.67 -12.83
CA ALA A 21 -5.55 2.91 -12.17
C ALA A 21 -5.39 2.89 -10.65
N GLY A 22 -4.19 2.60 -10.17
CA GLY A 22 -3.86 2.59 -8.74
C GLY A 22 -3.95 3.97 -8.10
N GLY A 23 -3.53 5.01 -8.80
CA GLY A 23 -3.66 6.41 -8.38
C GLY A 23 -5.12 6.83 -8.19
N PHE A 24 -5.98 6.49 -9.14
CA PHE A 24 -7.42 6.72 -9.02
C PHE A 24 -8.02 6.00 -7.80
N MET A 25 -7.70 4.71 -7.62
CA MET A 25 -8.15 3.92 -6.47
C MET A 25 -7.66 4.53 -5.15
N ARG A 26 -6.39 4.90 -5.05
CA ARG A 26 -5.86 5.61 -3.88
C ARG A 26 -6.60 6.92 -3.61
N GLY A 27 -6.88 7.69 -4.64
CA GLY A 27 -7.61 8.95 -4.52
C GLY A 27 -9.03 8.75 -3.99
N PHE A 28 -9.72 7.71 -4.44
CA PHE A 28 -11.08 7.39 -4.05
C PHE A 28 -11.14 6.76 -2.64
N THR A 29 -10.39 5.70 -2.40
CA THR A 29 -10.46 4.93 -1.14
C THR A 29 -9.52 5.46 -0.04
N GLY A 30 -8.47 6.19 -0.38
CA GLY A 30 -7.36 6.53 0.51
C GLY A 30 -6.26 5.46 0.57
N PHE A 31 -6.49 4.31 -0.08
CA PHE A 31 -5.58 3.16 -0.14
C PHE A 31 -5.73 2.46 -1.50
N GLY A 32 -5.05 1.33 -1.70
CA GLY A 32 -5.26 0.48 -2.88
C GLY A 32 -4.21 0.65 -3.98
N PHE A 33 -3.41 1.73 -3.99
CA PHE A 33 -2.36 1.88 -4.99
C PHE A 33 -1.40 0.69 -4.99
N ALA A 34 -0.78 0.38 -3.86
CA ALA A 34 0.17 -0.73 -3.77
C ALA A 34 -0.48 -2.09 -4.00
N MET A 35 -1.70 -2.28 -3.47
CA MET A 35 -2.44 -3.54 -3.63
C MET A 35 -2.73 -3.89 -5.10
N LEU A 36 -2.80 -2.88 -5.97
CA LEU A 36 -2.92 -3.04 -7.41
C LEU A 36 -1.55 -3.02 -8.09
N ALA A 37 -0.72 -2.05 -7.78
CA ALA A 37 0.53 -1.80 -8.50
C ALA A 37 1.56 -2.90 -8.25
N VAL A 38 1.77 -3.33 -6.99
CA VAL A 38 2.81 -4.31 -6.67
C VAL A 38 2.58 -5.66 -7.36
N PRO A 39 1.42 -6.32 -7.23
CA PRO A 39 1.21 -7.61 -7.87
C PRO A 39 1.23 -7.52 -9.40
N LEU A 40 0.67 -6.46 -10.00
CA LEU A 40 0.67 -6.31 -11.45
C LEU A 40 2.06 -6.02 -12.01
N MET A 41 2.79 -5.08 -11.41
CA MET A 41 4.14 -4.75 -11.87
C MET A 41 5.14 -5.88 -11.60
N ALA A 42 4.98 -6.64 -10.51
CA ALA A 42 5.81 -7.80 -10.20
C ALA A 42 5.66 -8.97 -11.21
N LEU A 43 4.70 -8.86 -12.16
CA LEU A 43 4.60 -9.76 -13.31
C LEU A 43 5.76 -9.59 -14.27
N LEU A 44 6.15 -8.34 -14.48
CA LEU A 44 7.14 -7.93 -15.49
C LEU A 44 8.48 -7.59 -14.86
N LEU A 45 8.48 -7.06 -13.64
CA LEU A 45 9.65 -6.53 -12.96
C LEU A 45 9.98 -7.32 -11.68
N PRO A 46 11.25 -7.37 -11.27
CA PRO A 46 11.63 -7.97 -9.99
C PRO A 46 10.97 -7.24 -8.81
N PRO A 47 10.44 -7.98 -7.79
CA PRO A 47 9.86 -7.37 -6.60
C PRO A 47 10.79 -6.38 -5.88
N ALA A 48 12.10 -6.65 -5.88
CA ALA A 48 13.12 -5.76 -5.31
C ALA A 48 13.21 -4.39 -6.01
N THR A 49 12.69 -4.26 -7.23
CA THR A 49 12.54 -2.99 -7.96
C THR A 49 11.16 -2.38 -7.73
N VAL A 50 10.11 -3.21 -7.81
CA VAL A 50 8.72 -2.75 -7.74
C VAL A 50 8.36 -2.21 -6.36
N VAL A 51 8.74 -2.92 -5.30
CA VAL A 51 8.37 -2.53 -3.92
C VAL A 51 8.96 -1.18 -3.52
N PRO A 52 10.28 -0.91 -3.68
CA PRO A 52 10.85 0.39 -3.39
C PRO A 52 10.28 1.51 -4.27
N PHE A 53 10.05 1.26 -5.56
CA PHE A 53 9.37 2.20 -6.46
C PHE A 53 8.00 2.61 -5.93
N VAL A 54 7.17 1.63 -5.56
CA VAL A 54 5.82 1.88 -5.05
C VAL A 54 5.85 2.62 -3.71
N ILE A 55 6.79 2.28 -2.82
CA ILE A 55 7.01 2.99 -1.55
C ILE A 55 7.32 4.47 -1.80
N LEU A 56 8.26 4.76 -2.72
CA LEU A 56 8.64 6.14 -3.05
C LEU A 56 7.48 6.94 -3.63
N VAL A 57 6.78 6.38 -4.61
CA VAL A 57 5.64 7.05 -5.25
C VAL A 57 4.52 7.32 -4.22
N GLN A 58 4.24 6.37 -3.32
CA GLN A 58 3.27 6.55 -2.25
C GLN A 58 3.70 7.59 -1.21
N LEU A 59 4.99 7.64 -0.86
CA LEU A 59 5.55 8.64 0.05
C LEU A 59 5.35 10.04 -0.52
N LEU A 60 5.79 10.26 -1.75
CA LEU A 60 5.69 11.57 -2.41
C LEU A 60 4.23 12.01 -2.57
N ALA A 61 3.34 11.10 -2.96
CA ALA A 61 1.91 11.38 -3.02
C ALA A 61 1.30 11.64 -1.63
N GLY A 62 1.80 10.98 -0.59
CA GLY A 62 1.36 11.16 0.80
C GLY A 62 1.69 12.55 1.35
N LEU A 63 2.81 13.14 0.97
CA LEU A 63 3.19 14.52 1.35
C LEU A 63 2.16 15.55 0.88
N TRP A 64 1.54 15.32 -0.26
CA TRP A 64 0.46 16.17 -0.77
C TRP A 64 -0.80 16.10 0.09
N ASP A 65 -1.14 14.92 0.60
CA ASP A 65 -2.34 14.70 1.41
C ASP A 65 -2.16 15.11 2.88
N TRP A 66 -0.92 15.23 3.36
CA TRP A 66 -0.56 15.40 4.77
C TRP A 66 -1.27 16.57 5.45
N ARG A 67 -1.26 17.73 4.79
CA ARG A 67 -1.80 18.98 5.39
C ARG A 67 -3.29 18.85 5.75
N GLU A 68 -4.07 18.19 4.92
CA GLU A 68 -5.50 18.04 5.14
C GLU A 68 -5.80 16.85 6.05
N ALA A 69 -5.09 15.73 5.86
CA ALA A 69 -5.27 14.52 6.66
C ALA A 69 -4.98 14.74 8.15
N ARG A 70 -3.91 15.49 8.50
CA ARG A 70 -3.53 15.74 9.90
C ARG A 70 -4.60 16.44 10.72
N LYS A 71 -5.49 17.22 10.09
CA LYS A 71 -6.56 17.96 10.78
C LYS A 71 -7.69 17.04 11.26
N ARG A 72 -7.87 15.87 10.62
CA ARG A 72 -9.00 14.96 10.87
C ARG A 72 -8.56 13.59 11.38
N ALA A 73 -7.28 13.31 11.44
CA ALA A 73 -6.76 12.01 11.83
C ALA A 73 -7.04 11.69 13.31
N HIS A 74 -7.22 10.40 13.62
CA HIS A 74 -7.37 9.89 14.98
C HIS A 74 -5.99 9.76 15.65
N TRP A 75 -5.48 10.86 16.16
CA TRP A 75 -4.16 10.96 16.77
C TRP A 75 -3.91 10.00 17.95
N PRO A 76 -4.90 9.66 18.80
CA PRO A 76 -4.64 8.74 19.92
C PRO A 76 -4.13 7.36 19.50
N SER A 77 -4.48 6.85 18.31
CA SER A 77 -4.03 5.54 17.83
C SER A 77 -2.72 5.61 17.03
N LEU A 78 -2.43 6.73 16.37
CA LEU A 78 -1.33 6.85 15.41
C LEU A 78 0.06 6.60 16.02
N PRO A 79 0.44 7.16 17.18
CA PRO A 79 1.77 6.94 17.74
C PRO A 79 2.10 5.46 17.98
N TRP A 80 1.12 4.69 18.45
CA TRP A 80 1.29 3.25 18.69
C TRP A 80 1.44 2.45 17.40
N LEU A 81 0.61 2.76 16.41
CA LEU A 81 0.73 2.18 15.07
C LEU A 81 2.09 2.50 14.43
N MET A 82 2.53 3.75 14.55
CA MET A 82 3.81 4.21 13.98
C MET A 82 5.00 3.56 14.69
N ALA A 83 4.96 3.44 16.04
CA ALA A 83 6.00 2.76 16.80
C ALA A 83 6.15 1.30 16.35
N GLY A 84 5.02 0.59 16.18
CA GLY A 84 5.04 -0.76 15.63
C GLY A 84 5.60 -0.82 14.21
N ALA A 85 5.20 0.11 13.33
CA ALA A 85 5.67 0.14 11.95
C ALA A 85 7.17 0.45 11.83
N LEU A 86 7.75 1.24 12.74
CA LEU A 86 9.20 1.48 12.81
C LEU A 86 10.01 0.19 13.01
N VAL A 87 9.45 -0.77 13.74
CA VAL A 87 10.08 -2.09 13.92
C VAL A 87 9.77 -3.00 12.73
N GLY A 88 8.49 -3.09 12.34
CA GLY A 88 8.04 -4.02 11.31
C GLY A 88 8.58 -3.69 9.92
N THR A 89 8.64 -2.41 9.51
CA THR A 89 9.02 -2.03 8.14
C THR A 89 10.47 -2.39 7.81
N PRO A 90 11.48 -2.08 8.64
CA PRO A 90 12.85 -2.50 8.38
C PRO A 90 13.01 -4.02 8.31
N LEU A 91 12.33 -4.76 9.20
CA LEU A 91 12.35 -6.23 9.17
C LEU A 91 11.75 -6.79 7.88
N GLY A 92 10.64 -6.22 7.42
CA GLY A 92 10.03 -6.60 6.15
C GLY A 92 10.91 -6.27 4.94
N THR A 93 11.56 -5.10 4.94
CA THR A 93 12.50 -4.69 3.87
C THR A 93 13.74 -5.58 3.84
N LEU A 94 14.28 -5.94 5.01
CA LEU A 94 15.38 -6.90 5.11
C LEU A 94 14.97 -8.26 4.55
N GLY A 95 13.76 -8.73 4.90
CA GLY A 95 13.19 -9.94 4.32
C GLY A 95 13.14 -9.88 2.79
N LEU A 96 12.65 -8.76 2.21
CA LEU A 96 12.62 -8.56 0.76
C LEU A 96 14.02 -8.60 0.12
N ALA A 97 15.02 -8.01 0.78
CA ALA A 97 16.40 -7.97 0.29
C ALA A 97 17.09 -9.35 0.29
N LEU A 98 16.69 -10.23 1.20
CA LEU A 98 17.26 -11.58 1.36
C LEU A 98 16.49 -12.65 0.59
N LEU A 99 15.23 -12.41 0.23
CA LEU A 99 14.40 -13.38 -0.49
C LEU A 99 14.75 -13.43 -1.98
N SER A 100 14.67 -14.63 -2.57
CA SER A 100 14.65 -14.76 -4.02
C SER A 100 13.38 -14.12 -4.61
N ALA A 101 13.41 -13.80 -5.91
CA ALA A 101 12.27 -13.16 -6.58
C ALA A 101 10.97 -13.99 -6.45
N ASP A 102 11.06 -15.31 -6.46
CA ASP A 102 9.90 -16.20 -6.37
C ASP A 102 9.31 -16.22 -4.95
N TRP A 103 10.17 -16.29 -3.93
CA TRP A 103 9.72 -16.18 -2.54
C TRP A 103 9.14 -14.80 -2.23
N ALA A 104 9.70 -13.73 -2.80
CA ALA A 104 9.17 -12.38 -2.66
C ALA A 104 7.77 -12.27 -3.33
N ARG A 105 7.57 -12.85 -4.52
CA ARG A 105 6.25 -12.91 -5.17
C ARG A 105 5.25 -13.70 -4.34
N LEU A 106 5.65 -14.83 -3.77
CA LEU A 106 4.80 -15.62 -2.89
C LEU A 106 4.41 -14.85 -1.62
N ALA A 107 5.36 -14.14 -1.01
CA ALA A 107 5.10 -13.29 0.16
C ALA A 107 4.12 -12.15 -0.17
N ILE A 108 4.25 -11.51 -1.34
CA ILE A 108 3.31 -10.50 -1.84
C ILE A 108 1.91 -11.09 -2.01
N ALA A 109 1.80 -12.28 -2.61
CA ALA A 109 0.53 -12.97 -2.82
C ALA A 109 -0.13 -13.35 -1.48
N ALA A 110 0.66 -13.88 -0.54
CA ALA A 110 0.18 -14.20 0.81
C ALA A 110 -0.29 -12.94 1.57
N ALA A 111 0.47 -11.85 1.50
CA ALA A 111 0.10 -10.57 2.10
C ALA A 111 -1.24 -10.06 1.55
N LEU A 112 -1.44 -10.15 0.23
CA LEU A 112 -2.67 -9.74 -0.43
C LEU A 112 -3.85 -10.63 -0.03
N LEU A 113 -3.65 -11.95 0.03
CA LEU A 113 -4.68 -12.91 0.45
C LEU A 113 -5.12 -12.66 1.90
N VAL A 114 -4.17 -12.48 2.82
CA VAL A 114 -4.44 -12.12 4.22
C VAL A 114 -5.24 -10.82 4.29
N ALA A 115 -4.84 -9.81 3.50
CA ALA A 115 -5.55 -8.55 3.39
C ALA A 115 -7.03 -8.74 3.05
N VAL A 116 -7.27 -9.51 2.01
CA VAL A 116 -8.63 -9.79 1.50
C VAL A 116 -9.46 -10.54 2.53
N ILE A 117 -8.91 -11.61 3.14
CA ILE A 117 -9.61 -12.39 4.16
C ILE A 117 -9.99 -11.53 5.37
N LEU A 118 -9.06 -10.71 5.86
CA LEU A 118 -9.31 -9.83 7.00
C LEU A 118 -10.42 -8.82 6.71
N LEU A 119 -10.40 -8.22 5.52
CA LEU A 119 -11.39 -7.22 5.11
C LEU A 119 -12.76 -7.85 4.80
N ALA A 120 -12.80 -9.09 4.28
CA ALA A 120 -14.04 -9.82 3.99
C ALA A 120 -14.79 -10.24 5.27
N ARG A 121 -14.09 -10.43 6.40
CA ARG A 121 -14.72 -10.86 7.67
C ARG A 121 -15.64 -9.83 8.30
N GLY A 122 -15.61 -8.57 7.89
CA GLY A 122 -16.54 -7.54 8.35
C GLY A 122 -16.54 -7.31 9.87
N LEU A 123 -15.40 -7.50 10.52
CA LEU A 123 -15.24 -7.33 11.97
C LEU A 123 -15.69 -5.93 12.42
N ARG A 124 -16.21 -5.83 13.63
CA ARG A 124 -16.56 -4.56 14.29
C ARG A 124 -16.05 -4.55 15.72
N PHE A 125 -15.46 -3.45 16.14
CA PHE A 125 -15.00 -3.22 17.51
C PHE A 125 -15.92 -2.21 18.20
N ALA A 126 -16.30 -2.49 19.45
CA ALA A 126 -17.08 -1.56 20.26
C ALA A 126 -16.25 -0.32 20.70
N ALA A 127 -14.93 -0.50 20.86
CA ALA A 127 -13.98 0.54 21.20
C ALA A 127 -12.67 0.36 20.40
N MET A 128 -11.85 1.41 20.32
CA MET A 128 -10.50 1.28 19.75
C MET A 128 -9.68 0.33 20.64
N PRO A 129 -8.89 -0.59 20.02
CA PRO A 129 -8.04 -1.50 20.76
C PRO A 129 -7.03 -0.79 21.66
N ALA A 130 -6.59 -1.49 22.71
CA ALA A 130 -5.58 -0.99 23.64
C ALA A 130 -4.22 -0.74 22.94
N PRO A 131 -3.37 0.13 23.49
CA PRO A 131 -2.06 0.50 22.92
C PRO A 131 -1.19 -0.68 22.47
N PRO A 132 -1.05 -1.80 23.22
CA PRO A 132 -0.24 -2.94 22.75
C PRO A 132 -0.79 -3.59 21.48
N ALA A 133 -2.12 -3.69 21.34
CA ALA A 133 -2.75 -4.25 20.14
C ALA A 133 -2.59 -3.30 18.94
N LEU A 134 -2.64 -1.98 19.16
CA LEU A 134 -2.32 -0.98 18.12
C LEU A 134 -0.87 -1.10 17.67
N ALA A 135 0.09 -1.25 18.60
CA ALA A 135 1.50 -1.45 18.27
C ALA A 135 1.72 -2.76 17.49
N GLY A 136 1.10 -3.86 17.91
CA GLY A 136 1.13 -5.14 17.18
C GLY A 136 0.55 -5.01 15.76
N THR A 137 -0.56 -4.29 15.60
CA THR A 137 -1.14 -3.95 14.28
C THR A 137 -0.13 -3.15 13.45
N GLY A 138 0.58 -2.21 14.07
CA GLY A 138 1.65 -1.43 13.44
C GLY A 138 2.82 -2.30 12.98
N VAL A 139 3.28 -3.25 13.80
CA VAL A 139 4.36 -4.20 13.43
C VAL A 139 3.94 -5.01 12.20
N LEU A 140 2.74 -5.60 12.23
CA LEU A 140 2.25 -6.39 11.10
C LEU A 140 2.11 -5.54 9.83
N SER A 141 1.56 -4.32 9.95
CA SER A 141 1.47 -3.39 8.82
C SER A 141 2.84 -2.98 8.30
N GLY A 142 3.81 -2.77 9.18
CA GLY A 142 5.19 -2.46 8.82
C GLY A 142 5.86 -3.61 8.08
N LEU A 143 5.73 -4.85 8.55
CA LEU A 143 6.23 -6.04 7.85
C LEU A 143 5.69 -6.12 6.43
N LEU A 144 4.37 -5.97 6.27
CA LEU A 144 3.72 -5.97 4.95
C LEU A 144 4.16 -4.79 4.08
N ASN A 145 4.48 -3.64 4.69
CA ASN A 145 5.04 -2.51 3.97
C ASN A 145 6.43 -2.81 3.40
N GLY A 146 7.31 -3.35 4.23
CA GLY A 146 8.68 -3.66 3.82
C GLY A 146 8.76 -4.74 2.75
N VAL A 147 7.96 -5.82 2.86
CA VAL A 147 7.95 -6.92 1.89
C VAL A 147 7.21 -6.57 0.60
N ALA A 148 6.09 -5.83 0.70
CA ALA A 148 5.13 -5.69 -0.39
C ALA A 148 4.64 -4.25 -0.64
N ALA A 149 5.20 -3.25 0.02
CA ALA A 149 4.70 -1.86 0.01
C ALA A 149 3.21 -1.74 0.39
N MET A 150 2.68 -2.67 1.17
CA MET A 150 1.25 -2.79 1.52
C MET A 150 1.02 -2.62 3.03
N PRO A 151 1.22 -1.44 3.64
CA PRO A 151 0.97 -1.23 5.07
C PRO A 151 -0.52 -1.25 5.43
N GLY A 152 -1.40 -1.29 4.40
CA GLY A 152 -2.82 -1.03 4.52
C GLY A 152 -3.61 -2.05 5.31
N PRO A 153 -3.58 -3.34 4.96
CA PRO A 153 -4.61 -4.29 5.36
C PRO A 153 -4.93 -4.33 6.85
N PRO A 154 -3.96 -4.46 7.78
CA PRO A 154 -4.28 -4.51 9.19
C PRO A 154 -4.85 -3.17 9.72
N VAL A 155 -4.30 -2.03 9.27
CA VAL A 155 -4.73 -0.71 9.72
C VAL A 155 -6.04 -0.29 9.07
N ILE A 156 -6.29 -0.69 7.81
CA ILE A 156 -7.60 -0.50 7.15
C ILE A 156 -8.68 -1.24 7.93
N LEU A 157 -8.43 -2.52 8.27
CA LEU A 157 -9.36 -3.29 9.09
C LEU A 157 -9.61 -2.62 10.43
N LEU A 158 -8.57 -2.16 11.11
CA LEU A 158 -8.67 -1.45 12.40
C LEU A 158 -9.64 -0.27 12.31
N TYR A 159 -9.49 0.60 11.31
CA TYR A 159 -10.33 1.80 11.19
C TYR A 159 -11.72 1.52 10.60
N LEU A 160 -11.89 0.51 9.74
CA LEU A 160 -13.20 0.11 9.23
C LEU A 160 -14.03 -0.64 10.27
N ALA A 161 -13.37 -1.37 11.18
CA ALA A 161 -14.00 -2.09 12.27
C ALA A 161 -14.20 -1.22 13.52
N GLY A 162 -13.41 -0.16 13.69
CA GLY A 162 -13.41 0.71 14.84
C GLY A 162 -14.57 1.72 14.87
N PRO A 163 -14.85 2.31 16.04
CA PRO A 163 -15.93 3.28 16.23
C PRO A 163 -15.52 4.70 15.79
N VAL A 164 -14.91 4.82 14.62
CA VAL A 164 -14.50 6.11 14.05
C VAL A 164 -15.20 6.37 12.72
N ALA A 165 -15.55 7.63 12.47
CA ALA A 165 -16.15 8.01 11.19
C ALA A 165 -15.21 7.67 10.02
N ILE A 166 -15.77 7.26 8.88
CA ILE A 166 -15.00 6.86 7.67
C ILE A 166 -13.99 7.95 7.26
N ALA A 167 -14.38 9.22 7.34
CA ALA A 167 -13.50 10.34 7.01
C ALA A 167 -12.28 10.45 7.95
N VAL A 168 -12.48 10.15 9.26
CA VAL A 168 -11.41 10.12 10.27
C VAL A 168 -10.50 8.94 10.04
N GLY A 169 -11.05 7.75 9.82
CA GLY A 169 -10.30 6.54 9.49
C GLY A 169 -9.45 6.73 8.24
N ARG A 170 -10.04 7.27 7.16
CA ARG A 170 -9.32 7.58 5.91
C ARG A 170 -8.17 8.58 6.11
N ALA A 171 -8.39 9.64 6.89
CA ALA A 171 -7.35 10.60 7.22
C ALA A 171 -6.21 9.96 8.03
N SER A 172 -6.54 9.11 9.00
CA SER A 172 -5.56 8.36 9.80
C SER A 172 -4.73 7.40 8.96
N LEU A 173 -5.35 6.71 8.00
CA LEU A 173 -4.66 5.85 7.03
C LEU A 173 -3.65 6.63 6.21
N LEU A 174 -4.01 7.81 5.68
CA LEU A 174 -3.11 8.64 4.89
C LEU A 174 -1.87 9.09 5.69
N ILE A 175 -2.07 9.47 6.96
CA ILE A 175 -0.97 9.85 7.87
C ILE A 175 -0.07 8.64 8.16
N PHE A 176 -0.67 7.51 8.54
CA PHE A 176 0.05 6.28 8.83
C PHE A 176 0.86 5.79 7.62
N PHE A 177 0.26 5.81 6.43
CA PHE A 177 0.94 5.38 5.19
C PHE A 177 2.10 6.29 4.82
N SER A 178 1.94 7.60 4.98
CA SER A 178 3.04 8.53 4.74
C SER A 178 4.22 8.23 5.65
N PHE A 179 3.97 7.97 6.93
CA PHE A 179 4.99 7.61 7.91
C PHE A 179 5.62 6.23 7.60
N SER A 180 4.80 5.21 7.35
CA SER A 180 5.27 3.86 7.06
C SER A 180 6.09 3.81 5.76
N ASN A 181 5.66 4.54 4.73
CA ASN A 181 6.42 4.64 3.48
C ASN A 181 7.72 5.45 3.65
N ALA A 182 7.77 6.46 4.53
CA ALA A 182 9.02 7.15 4.86
C ALA A 182 10.03 6.18 5.52
N SER A 183 9.56 5.40 6.50
CA SER A 183 10.38 4.34 7.12
C SER A 183 10.83 3.30 6.08
N GLY A 184 9.93 2.89 5.17
CA GLY A 184 10.23 1.95 4.08
C GLY A 184 11.25 2.49 3.07
N ALA A 185 11.14 3.77 2.70
CA ALA A 185 12.10 4.41 1.80
C ALA A 185 13.51 4.49 2.43
N ILE A 186 13.59 4.83 3.71
CA ILE A 186 14.86 4.83 4.45
C ILE A 186 15.43 3.41 4.51
N ALA A 187 14.63 2.42 4.89
CA ALA A 187 15.06 1.03 4.98
C ALA A 187 15.51 0.47 3.61
N ALA A 188 14.76 0.76 2.54
CA ALA A 188 15.12 0.37 1.17
C ALA A 188 16.42 1.05 0.70
N GLY A 189 16.62 2.33 1.07
CA GLY A 189 17.87 3.05 0.79
C GLY A 189 19.07 2.41 1.48
N LEU A 190 18.95 2.09 2.77
CA LEU A 190 20.01 1.42 3.54
C LEU A 190 20.29 0.00 3.04
N ALA A 191 19.27 -0.69 2.52
CA ALA A 191 19.41 -2.01 1.90
C ALA A 191 19.94 -1.98 0.45
N GLY A 192 20.24 -0.79 -0.12
CA GLY A 192 20.73 -0.65 -1.50
C GLY A 192 19.67 -0.91 -2.58
N LEU A 193 18.38 -0.90 -2.22
CA LEU A 193 17.27 -1.20 -3.13
C LEU A 193 16.72 0.05 -3.87
N LEU A 194 17.41 1.20 -3.80
CA LEU A 194 17.02 2.45 -4.44
C LEU A 194 18.06 2.96 -5.44
N PRO A 195 18.30 2.25 -6.55
CA PRO A 195 19.16 2.76 -7.61
C PRO A 195 18.55 4.01 -8.28
N LEU A 196 19.39 4.86 -8.90
CA LEU A 196 18.99 6.09 -9.58
C LEU A 196 17.84 5.88 -10.58
N GLY A 197 17.84 4.75 -11.30
CA GLY A 197 16.75 4.40 -12.23
C GLY A 197 15.37 4.31 -11.54
N THR A 198 15.31 3.73 -10.34
CA THR A 198 14.07 3.66 -9.55
C THR A 198 13.60 5.05 -9.11
N LEU A 199 14.53 5.93 -8.72
CA LEU A 199 14.22 7.32 -8.36
C LEU A 199 13.68 8.10 -9.57
N ALA A 200 14.31 7.96 -10.74
CA ALA A 200 13.87 8.60 -11.98
C ALA A 200 12.48 8.12 -12.41
N LEU A 201 12.25 6.80 -12.35
CA LEU A 201 10.94 6.22 -12.67
C LEU A 201 9.85 6.71 -11.72
N ALA A 202 10.15 6.82 -10.42
CA ALA A 202 9.22 7.35 -9.43
C ALA A 202 8.89 8.83 -9.68
N ALA A 203 9.88 9.64 -10.07
CA ALA A 203 9.68 11.05 -10.43
C ALA A 203 8.79 11.20 -11.67
N LEU A 204 8.96 10.35 -12.69
CA LEU A 204 8.13 10.34 -13.90
C LEU A 204 6.70 9.86 -13.62
N ALA A 205 6.53 8.86 -12.74
CA ALA A 205 5.22 8.32 -12.40
C ALA A 205 4.39 9.25 -11.49
N LEU A 206 5.05 10.09 -10.69
CA LEU A 206 4.40 10.96 -9.70
C LEU A 206 3.34 11.90 -10.29
N PRO A 207 3.58 12.67 -11.36
CA PRO A 207 2.56 13.54 -11.95
C PRO A 207 1.31 12.77 -12.38
N LEU A 208 1.48 11.61 -13.01
CA LEU A 208 0.38 10.75 -13.46
C LEU A 208 -0.44 10.25 -12.28
N LEU A 209 0.24 9.79 -11.22
CA LEU A 209 -0.42 9.35 -9.99
C LEU A 209 -1.20 10.50 -9.35
N LEU A 210 -0.62 11.71 -9.23
CA LEU A 210 -1.29 12.87 -8.63
C LEU A 210 -2.53 13.28 -9.40
N VAL A 211 -2.49 13.28 -10.73
CA VAL A 211 -3.65 13.56 -11.60
C VAL A 211 -4.74 12.50 -11.38
N ALA A 212 -4.39 11.22 -11.45
CA ALA A 212 -5.34 10.13 -11.22
C ALA A 212 -5.95 10.17 -9.80
N GLN A 213 -5.11 10.44 -8.79
CA GLN A 213 -5.54 10.60 -7.40
C GLN A 213 -6.50 11.79 -7.21
N TRP A 214 -6.27 12.90 -7.90
CA TRP A 214 -7.16 14.06 -7.86
C TRP A 214 -8.56 13.73 -8.41
N PHE A 215 -8.64 13.00 -9.53
CA PHE A 215 -9.91 12.50 -10.05
C PHE A 215 -10.59 11.54 -9.07
N GLY A 216 -9.85 10.62 -8.47
CA GLY A 216 -10.37 9.71 -7.45
C GLY A 216 -10.96 10.45 -6.24
N ARG A 217 -10.26 11.47 -5.72
CA ARG A 217 -10.76 12.32 -4.61
C ARG A 217 -12.04 13.07 -4.94
N ARG A 218 -12.14 13.61 -6.16
CA ARG A 218 -13.37 14.29 -6.61
C ARG A 218 -14.56 13.35 -6.67
N ARG A 219 -14.34 12.09 -7.07
CA ARG A 219 -15.38 11.06 -7.07
C ARG A 219 -15.76 10.64 -5.65
N PHE A 220 -14.79 10.50 -4.75
CA PHE A 220 -15.05 10.23 -3.34
C PHE A 220 -15.92 11.32 -2.69
N ALA A 221 -15.62 12.58 -2.89
CA ALA A 221 -16.38 13.71 -2.33
C ALA A 221 -17.87 13.71 -2.74
N ARG A 222 -18.22 13.03 -3.83
CA ARG A 222 -19.59 12.89 -4.36
C ARG A 222 -20.21 11.52 -4.09
N ALA A 223 -19.48 10.60 -3.46
CA ALA A 223 -19.94 9.23 -3.20
C ALA A 223 -20.63 9.13 -1.84
N SER A 224 -21.73 8.37 -1.77
CA SER A 224 -22.30 7.95 -0.51
C SER A 224 -21.41 6.92 0.20
N GLU A 225 -21.57 6.77 1.53
CA GLU A 225 -20.85 5.76 2.32
C GLU A 225 -21.07 4.34 1.77
N ALA A 226 -22.31 4.03 1.34
CA ALA A 226 -22.66 2.75 0.74
C ALA A 226 -21.86 2.51 -0.56
N ARG A 227 -21.75 3.52 -1.42
CA ARG A 227 -20.99 3.43 -2.67
C ARG A 227 -19.48 3.30 -2.43
N PHE A 228 -18.95 4.01 -1.44
CA PHE A 228 -17.56 3.85 -1.00
C PHE A 228 -17.29 2.40 -0.59
N ARG A 229 -18.14 1.85 0.28
CA ARG A 229 -18.02 0.47 0.77
C ARG A 229 -18.12 -0.55 -0.36
N GLN A 230 -19.07 -0.37 -1.29
CA GLN A 230 -19.21 -1.23 -2.48
C GLN A 230 -17.95 -1.23 -3.35
N VAL A 231 -17.42 -0.04 -3.69
CA VAL A 231 -16.21 0.08 -4.51
C VAL A 231 -15.00 -0.53 -3.79
N ALA A 232 -14.83 -0.28 -2.50
CA ALA A 232 -13.75 -0.86 -1.71
C ALA A 232 -13.83 -2.40 -1.69
N LEU A 233 -15.02 -2.95 -1.43
CA LEU A 233 -15.24 -4.41 -1.40
C LEU A 233 -15.07 -5.04 -2.80
N ALA A 234 -15.60 -4.43 -3.86
CA ALA A 234 -15.44 -4.91 -5.23
C ALA A 234 -13.98 -4.91 -5.66
N PHE A 235 -13.22 -3.87 -5.30
CA PHE A 235 -11.78 -3.79 -5.54
C PHE A 235 -11.02 -4.91 -4.83
N LEU A 236 -11.35 -5.16 -3.56
CA LEU A 236 -10.73 -6.22 -2.77
C LEU A 236 -11.09 -7.61 -3.31
N ALA A 237 -12.35 -7.82 -3.73
CA ALA A 237 -12.80 -9.07 -4.34
C ALA A 237 -12.07 -9.33 -5.67
N LEU A 238 -11.90 -8.30 -6.51
CA LEU A 238 -11.12 -8.39 -7.74
C LEU A 238 -9.67 -8.79 -7.47
N LEU A 239 -9.02 -8.15 -6.50
CA LEU A 239 -7.64 -8.47 -6.11
C LEU A 239 -7.53 -9.90 -5.57
N ALA A 240 -8.53 -10.35 -4.78
CA ALA A 240 -8.61 -11.74 -4.32
C ALA A 240 -8.69 -12.73 -5.47
N ALA A 241 -9.59 -12.47 -6.42
CA ALA A 241 -9.78 -13.34 -7.59
C ALA A 241 -8.51 -13.41 -8.45
N LEU A 242 -7.84 -12.27 -8.69
CA LEU A 242 -6.58 -12.22 -9.44
C LEU A 242 -5.46 -13.00 -8.72
N THR A 243 -5.38 -12.88 -7.39
CA THR A 243 -4.34 -13.56 -6.59
C THR A 243 -4.61 -15.06 -6.52
N ALA A 244 -5.86 -15.48 -6.31
CA ALA A 244 -6.25 -16.88 -6.26
C ALA A 244 -6.08 -17.56 -7.64
N GLY A 245 -6.47 -16.87 -8.73
CA GLY A 245 -6.29 -17.36 -10.08
C GLY A 245 -4.82 -17.62 -10.43
N ARG A 246 -3.91 -16.73 -9.98
CA ARG A 246 -2.47 -16.93 -10.17
C ARG A 246 -1.88 -18.05 -9.32
N ALA A 247 -2.28 -18.14 -8.06
CA ALA A 247 -1.84 -19.25 -7.21
C ALA A 247 -2.27 -20.60 -7.81
N ALA A 248 -3.46 -20.67 -8.41
CA ALA A 248 -3.92 -21.84 -9.12
C ALA A 248 -3.07 -22.14 -10.38
N LEU A 249 -2.69 -21.11 -11.16
CA LEU A 249 -1.87 -21.28 -12.38
C LEU A 249 -0.40 -21.60 -12.09
N SER A 250 0.13 -21.22 -10.91
CA SER A 250 1.52 -21.55 -10.51
C SER A 250 1.68 -22.96 -9.93
N LEU A 251 0.58 -23.67 -9.70
CA LEU A 251 0.56 -25.05 -9.23
C LEU A 251 0.46 -26.08 -10.38
N TRP A 252 0.34 -25.59 -11.61
CA TRP A 252 0.36 -26.38 -12.87
C TRP A 252 1.57 -25.98 -13.73
#